data_0bdd2ee63e055806ff4d43f899d256ad
#
_entry.id   0bdd2ee63e055806ff4d43f899d256ad
#
_cell.length_a   1.000
_cell.length_b   1.000
_cell.length_c   1.000
_cell.angle_alpha   90.00
_cell.angle_beta   90.00
_cell.angle_gamma   90.00
#
_symmetry.space_group_name_H-M   'P 1'
#
loop_
_entity.id
_entity.type
_entity.pdbx_description
1 polymer ?
#
loop_
_entity_poly.entity_id
_entity_poly.type
_entity_poly.pdbx_seq_one_letter_code
_entity_poly.pdbx_strand_id
1 'polypeptide(L)'
;MSNTRNCLREFIKYNLSIRNFTVTNQGNYLKAIRGKEKYRILSVTRTIPIESETTTVEANYETVKKFQKYNNGKYIDCIAYAISKVSDNKIQGLELFIIPIVEFEKYVQPDKKTGDVLSRASNHYHYNYAKYNHQINELVHDSWMRQ
;
A
#
# COMPACT_ATOMS: atom_id res chain seq x y z
N MET A 1 -17.60 7.61 6.67
CA MET A 1 -16.27 7.03 6.84
C MET A 1 -16.36 5.65 7.44
N SER A 2 -15.70 4.75 6.84
CA SER A 2 -15.79 3.35 7.18
C SER A 2 -14.93 3.00 8.39
N ASN A 3 -15.50 2.23 9.32
CA ASN A 3 -14.73 1.66 10.43
C ASN A 3 -13.65 0.72 9.90
N THR A 4 -13.90 0.10 8.74
CA THR A 4 -12.92 -0.78 8.11
C THR A 4 -11.66 -0.03 7.71
N ARG A 5 -11.81 1.18 7.15
CA ARG A 5 -10.64 1.99 6.79
C ARG A 5 -9.81 2.32 8.02
N ASN A 6 -10.45 2.71 9.11
CA ASN A 6 -9.74 3.03 10.35
C ASN A 6 -9.03 1.81 10.90
N CYS A 7 -9.69 0.66 10.84
CA CYS A 7 -9.11 -0.60 11.28
C CYS A 7 -7.85 -0.93 10.48
N LEU A 8 -7.92 -0.78 9.16
CA LEU A 8 -6.76 -1.07 8.30
C LEU A 8 -5.61 -0.11 8.57
N ARG A 9 -5.91 1.15 8.84
CA ARG A 9 -4.88 2.13 9.17
C ARG A 9 -4.17 1.75 10.46
N GLU A 10 -4.91 1.34 11.47
CA GLU A 10 -4.33 0.89 12.73
C GLU A 10 -3.51 -0.39 12.54
N PHE A 11 -3.95 -1.25 11.64
CA PHE A 11 -3.21 -2.46 11.31
C PHE A 11 -1.84 -2.12 10.71
N ILE A 12 -1.78 -1.12 9.83
CA ILE A 12 -0.52 -0.65 9.26
C ILE A 12 0.39 -0.12 10.36
N LYS A 13 -0.17 0.73 11.22
CA LYS A 13 0.61 1.34 12.32
C LYS A 13 1.15 0.28 13.28
N TYR A 14 0.32 -0.70 13.59
CA TYR A 14 0.73 -1.79 14.48
C TYR A 14 1.91 -2.57 13.88
N ASN A 15 1.80 -2.90 12.60
CA ASN A 15 2.87 -3.66 11.94
C ASN A 15 4.18 -2.90 11.92
N LEU A 16 4.13 -1.60 11.77
CA LEU A 16 5.33 -0.77 11.83
C LEU A 16 5.87 -0.68 13.26
N SER A 17 4.97 -0.54 14.22
CA SER A 17 5.36 -0.39 15.62
C SER A 17 6.08 -1.62 16.17
N ILE A 18 5.60 -2.82 15.81
CA ILE A 18 6.25 -4.05 16.29
C ILE A 18 7.63 -4.24 15.68
N ARG A 19 7.96 -3.46 14.65
CA ARG A 19 9.29 -3.47 14.04
C ARG A 19 10.12 -2.26 14.48
N ASN A 20 9.71 -1.65 15.59
CA ASN A 20 10.43 -0.57 16.25
C ASN A 20 10.43 0.75 15.50
N PHE A 21 9.44 0.95 14.63
CA PHE A 21 9.25 2.26 14.01
C PHE A 21 8.41 3.14 14.92
N THR A 22 8.77 4.41 15.01
CA THR A 22 7.91 5.43 15.58
C THR A 22 7.03 5.97 14.47
N VAL A 23 5.72 5.88 14.64
CA VAL A 23 4.76 6.20 13.59
C VAL A 23 3.94 7.41 13.97
N THR A 24 3.84 8.38 13.06
CA THR A 24 3.07 9.60 13.27
C THR A 24 2.09 9.80 12.13
N ASN A 25 0.88 10.22 12.46
CA ASN A 25 -0.10 10.60 11.44
C ASN A 25 0.26 11.97 10.88
N GLN A 26 0.21 12.09 9.56
CA GLN A 26 0.50 13.34 8.86
C GLN A 26 -0.59 13.56 7.81
N GLY A 27 -1.82 13.82 8.27
CA GLY A 27 -2.93 13.99 7.34
C GLY A 27 -3.28 12.69 6.64
N ASN A 28 -3.02 12.61 5.33
CA ASN A 28 -3.40 11.45 4.55
C ASN A 28 -2.29 10.40 4.42
N TYR A 29 -1.18 10.59 5.13
CA TYR A 29 -0.10 9.60 5.09
C TYR A 29 0.51 9.44 6.49
N LEU A 30 1.40 8.47 6.61
CA LEU A 30 2.10 8.19 7.87
C LEU A 30 3.59 8.46 7.68
N LYS A 31 4.23 8.94 8.74
CA LYS A 31 5.68 8.97 8.81
C LYS A 31 6.13 7.84 9.72
N ALA A 32 7.12 7.08 9.29
CA ALA A 32 7.68 6.00 10.08
C ALA A 32 9.18 6.20 10.18
N ILE A 33 9.68 6.26 11.40
CA ILE A 33 11.09 6.55 11.64
C ILE A 33 11.66 5.48 12.56
N ARG A 34 12.83 4.96 12.18
CA ARG A 34 13.58 4.02 13.00
C ARG A 34 15.06 4.34 12.82
N GLY A 35 15.64 5.02 13.82
CA GLY A 35 17.02 5.48 13.70
C GLY A 35 17.18 6.44 12.53
N LYS A 36 18.03 6.07 11.58
CA LYS A 36 18.25 6.90 10.39
C LYS A 36 17.29 6.56 9.25
N GLU A 37 16.49 5.52 9.41
CA GLU A 37 15.52 5.13 8.41
C GLU A 37 14.27 6.00 8.52
N LYS A 38 13.92 6.66 7.45
CA LYS A 38 12.78 7.58 7.42
C LYS A 38 11.91 7.30 6.22
N TYR A 39 10.65 7.01 6.46
CA TYR A 39 9.69 6.66 5.42
C TYR A 39 8.45 7.50 5.53
N ARG A 40 7.91 7.87 4.37
CA ARG A 40 6.57 8.43 4.26
C ARG A 40 5.71 7.36 3.59
N ILE A 41 4.57 7.07 4.17
CA ILE A 41 3.77 5.92 3.75
C ILE A 41 2.36 6.37 3.40
N LEU A 42 2.00 6.22 2.13
CA LEU A 42 0.66 6.51 1.64
C LEU A 42 -0.16 5.23 1.71
N SER A 43 -1.27 5.27 2.43
CA SER A 43 -2.11 4.09 2.63
C SER A 43 -3.11 3.93 1.50
N VAL A 44 -3.21 2.73 0.98
CA VAL A 44 -4.26 2.33 0.05
C VAL A 44 -4.97 1.14 0.67
N THR A 45 -6.26 1.28 0.93
CA THR A 45 -7.01 0.22 1.59
C THR A 45 -8.06 -0.34 0.64
N ARG A 46 -8.32 -1.62 0.75
CA ARG A 46 -9.32 -2.30 -0.06
C ARG A 46 -10.02 -3.38 0.76
N THR A 47 -11.34 -3.45 0.59
CA THR A 47 -12.13 -4.52 1.19
C THR A 47 -12.68 -5.38 0.07
N ILE A 48 -12.46 -6.68 0.14
CA ILE A 48 -12.97 -7.61 -0.85
C ILE A 48 -13.66 -8.79 -0.16
N PRO A 49 -14.68 -9.38 -0.77
CA PRO A 49 -15.27 -10.62 -0.24
C PRO A 49 -14.23 -11.73 -0.22
N ILE A 50 -14.30 -12.61 0.78
CA ILE A 50 -13.30 -13.66 0.92
C ILE A 50 -13.35 -14.63 -0.28
N GLU A 51 -14.52 -14.80 -0.87
CA GLU A 51 -14.71 -15.67 -2.03
C GLU A 51 -14.51 -14.94 -3.36
N SER A 52 -14.15 -13.67 -3.32
CA SER A 52 -13.99 -12.88 -4.54
C SER A 52 -12.79 -13.36 -5.35
N GLU A 53 -12.96 -13.34 -6.67
CA GLU A 53 -11.85 -13.61 -7.58
C GLU A 53 -11.13 -12.34 -7.98
N THR A 54 -11.59 -11.20 -7.48
CA THR A 54 -10.92 -9.93 -7.74
C THR A 54 -9.59 -9.89 -7.01
N THR A 55 -8.54 -9.67 -7.77
CA THR A 55 -7.18 -9.69 -7.24
C THR A 55 -6.42 -8.40 -7.50
N THR A 56 -7.10 -7.40 -8.07
CA THR A 56 -6.47 -6.15 -8.47
C THR A 56 -6.82 -5.04 -7.50
N VAL A 57 -5.82 -4.32 -7.05
CA VAL A 57 -5.97 -3.13 -6.23
C VAL A 57 -5.54 -1.94 -7.07
N GLU A 58 -6.27 -0.83 -6.97
CA GLU A 58 -5.99 0.36 -7.75
C GLU A 58 -5.48 1.47 -6.86
N ALA A 59 -4.47 2.18 -7.34
CA ALA A 59 -3.97 3.38 -6.67
C ALA A 59 -4.08 4.53 -7.65
N ASN A 60 -4.66 5.64 -7.19
CA ASN A 60 -4.85 6.81 -8.04
C ASN A 60 -3.50 7.42 -8.40
N TYR A 61 -3.24 7.56 -9.69
CA TYR A 61 -1.96 8.05 -10.19
C TYR A 61 -1.66 9.46 -9.67
N GLU A 62 -2.64 10.34 -9.77
CA GLU A 62 -2.41 11.74 -9.38
C GLU A 62 -2.14 11.86 -7.88
N THR A 63 -2.84 11.06 -7.08
CA THR A 63 -2.61 11.04 -5.64
C THR A 63 -1.19 10.60 -5.33
N VAL A 64 -0.72 9.55 -6.00
CA VAL A 64 0.64 9.03 -5.80
C VAL A 64 1.67 10.06 -6.22
N LYS A 65 1.50 10.68 -7.39
CA LYS A 65 2.46 11.66 -7.89
C LYS A 65 2.48 12.92 -7.06
N LYS A 66 1.32 13.38 -6.60
CA LYS A 66 1.24 14.53 -5.71
C LYS A 66 1.95 14.24 -4.39
N PHE A 67 1.76 13.04 -3.87
CA PHE A 67 2.43 12.61 -2.65
C PHE A 67 3.95 12.67 -2.83
N GLN A 68 4.46 12.10 -3.92
CA GLN A 68 5.90 12.11 -4.19
C GLN A 68 6.44 13.53 -4.35
N LYS A 69 5.65 14.41 -4.98
CA LYS A 69 6.08 15.77 -5.27
C LYS A 69 6.44 16.56 -4.00
N TYR A 70 5.75 16.29 -2.90
CA TYR A 70 5.96 17.03 -1.66
C TYR A 70 7.01 16.40 -0.76
N ASN A 71 7.72 15.40 -1.24
CA ASN A 71 8.85 14.85 -0.53
C ASN A 71 10.05 15.78 -0.70
N ASN A 72 10.65 16.16 0.42
CA ASN A 72 11.82 17.05 0.39
C ASN A 72 13.14 16.28 0.25
N GLY A 73 13.07 15.01 -0.12
CA GLY A 73 14.26 14.19 -0.34
C GLY A 73 14.84 13.53 0.91
N LYS A 74 14.24 13.77 2.07
CA LYS A 74 14.74 13.20 3.32
C LYS A 74 14.10 11.85 3.65
N TYR A 75 13.00 11.52 2.98
CA TYR A 75 12.23 10.32 3.28
C TYR A 75 12.12 9.45 2.05
N ILE A 76 12.00 8.15 2.28
CA ILE A 76 11.68 7.22 1.22
C ILE A 76 10.17 7.10 1.17
N ASP A 77 9.57 7.35 -0.01
CA ASP A 77 8.13 7.26 -0.18
C ASP A 77 7.71 5.83 -0.46
N CYS A 78 6.70 5.38 0.28
CA CYS A 78 6.18 4.03 0.17
C CYS A 78 4.67 4.05 0.01
N ILE A 79 4.14 2.97 -0.55
CA ILE A 79 2.71 2.69 -0.55
C ILE A 79 2.48 1.51 0.37
N ALA A 80 1.45 1.62 1.21
CA ALA A 80 0.99 0.51 2.02
C ALA A 80 -0.36 0.07 1.48
N TYR A 81 -0.43 -1.14 0.96
CA TYR A 81 -1.68 -1.78 0.58
C TYR A 81 -2.17 -2.60 1.75
N ALA A 82 -3.32 -2.23 2.30
CA ALA A 82 -3.95 -2.99 3.37
C ALA A 82 -5.27 -3.53 2.84
N ILE A 83 -5.38 -4.84 2.78
CA ILE A 83 -6.51 -5.52 2.18
C ILE A 83 -7.24 -6.32 3.24
N SER A 84 -8.54 -6.06 3.40
CA SER A 84 -9.37 -6.87 4.28
C SER A 84 -10.25 -7.79 3.45
N LYS A 85 -10.29 -9.05 3.84
CA LYS A 85 -11.14 -10.05 3.21
C LYS A 85 -12.31 -10.31 4.15
N VAL A 86 -13.53 -10.16 3.64
CA VAL A 86 -14.71 -10.19 4.50
C VAL A 86 -15.67 -11.31 4.09
N SER A 87 -16.40 -11.82 5.09
CA SER A 87 -17.47 -12.76 4.91
C SER A 87 -18.47 -12.50 6.04
N ASP A 88 -19.76 -12.47 5.71
CA ASP A 88 -20.84 -12.24 6.69
C ASP A 88 -20.60 -10.97 7.51
N ASN A 89 -20.16 -9.91 6.83
CA ASN A 89 -19.91 -8.60 7.43
C ASN A 89 -18.80 -8.62 8.48
N LYS A 90 -17.95 -9.65 8.46
CA LYS A 90 -16.83 -9.75 9.39
C LYS A 90 -15.53 -9.87 8.60
N ILE A 91 -14.48 -9.29 9.14
CA ILE A 91 -13.16 -9.41 8.54
C ILE A 91 -12.62 -10.80 8.87
N GLN A 92 -12.34 -11.57 7.82
CA GLN A 92 -11.83 -12.93 7.94
C GLN A 92 -10.35 -13.02 7.67
N GLY A 93 -9.79 -12.00 7.03
CA GLY A 93 -8.36 -12.00 6.77
C GLY A 93 -7.85 -10.61 6.50
N LEU A 94 -6.58 -10.39 6.79
CA LEU A 94 -5.91 -9.12 6.55
C LEU A 94 -4.59 -9.40 5.85
N GLU A 95 -4.28 -8.60 4.82
CA GLU A 95 -3.00 -8.66 4.15
C GLU A 95 -2.42 -7.25 4.07
N LEU A 96 -1.12 -7.16 4.19
CA LEU A 96 -0.43 -5.88 4.15
C LEU A 96 0.83 -5.99 3.32
N PHE A 97 0.97 -5.08 2.37
CA PHE A 97 2.19 -4.93 1.57
C PHE A 97 2.64 -3.49 1.69
N ILE A 98 3.87 -3.29 2.16
CA ILE A 98 4.44 -1.94 2.26
C ILE A 98 5.69 -1.93 1.41
N ILE A 99 5.69 -1.13 0.35
CA ILE A 99 6.79 -1.12 -0.60
C ILE A 99 7.16 0.31 -1.00
N PRO A 100 8.44 0.56 -1.26
CA PRO A 100 8.84 1.84 -1.83
C PRO A 100 8.14 2.05 -3.17
N ILE A 101 7.76 3.29 -3.45
CA ILE A 101 7.00 3.56 -4.69
C ILE A 101 7.80 3.18 -5.92
N VAL A 102 9.11 3.40 -5.91
CA VAL A 102 9.93 3.03 -7.06
C VAL A 102 9.91 1.52 -7.33
N GLU A 103 9.79 0.72 -6.28
CA GLU A 103 9.66 -0.74 -6.47
C GLU A 103 8.24 -1.11 -6.88
N PHE A 104 7.24 -0.48 -6.26
CA PHE A 104 5.85 -0.71 -6.60
C PHE A 104 5.61 -0.51 -8.10
N GLU A 105 6.19 0.52 -8.68
CA GLU A 105 5.95 0.83 -10.09
C GLU A 105 6.44 -0.27 -11.03
N LYS A 106 7.33 -1.14 -10.58
CA LYS A 106 7.79 -2.28 -11.38
C LYS A 106 6.75 -3.40 -11.46
N TYR A 107 5.77 -3.40 -10.56
CA TYR A 107 4.82 -4.50 -10.44
C TYR A 107 3.39 -4.11 -10.82
N VAL A 108 3.16 -2.89 -11.27
CA VAL A 108 1.82 -2.50 -11.72
C VAL A 108 1.54 -3.11 -13.08
N GLN A 109 0.27 -3.44 -13.32
CA GLN A 109 -0.13 -4.08 -14.56
C GLN A 109 -0.60 -3.07 -15.58
N PRO A 110 -0.32 -3.32 -16.85
CA PRO A 110 -0.91 -2.52 -17.91
C PRO A 110 -2.43 -2.69 -17.94
N ASP A 111 -3.12 -1.64 -18.37
CA ASP A 111 -4.55 -1.71 -18.64
C ASP A 111 -4.79 -2.69 -19.78
N LYS A 112 -5.82 -3.55 -19.65
CA LYS A 112 -6.07 -4.58 -20.64
C LYS A 112 -6.47 -4.03 -22.00
N LYS A 113 -7.10 -2.85 -22.02
CA LYS A 113 -7.60 -2.27 -23.27
C LYS A 113 -6.55 -1.43 -23.97
N THR A 114 -5.77 -0.66 -23.22
CA THR A 114 -4.84 0.29 -23.81
C THR A 114 -3.42 -0.19 -23.80
N GLY A 115 -3.08 -1.14 -22.95
CA GLY A 115 -1.70 -1.57 -22.77
C GLY A 115 -0.86 -0.62 -21.94
N ASP A 116 -1.43 0.46 -21.46
CA ASP A 116 -0.72 1.44 -20.63
C ASP A 116 -0.69 1.00 -19.17
N VAL A 117 0.34 1.40 -18.46
CA VAL A 117 0.46 1.13 -17.03
C VAL A 117 -0.68 1.81 -16.26
N LEU A 118 -1.17 2.93 -16.78
CA LEU A 118 -2.30 3.65 -16.20
C LEU A 118 -3.54 3.40 -17.04
N SER A 119 -4.69 3.24 -16.37
CA SER A 119 -5.95 3.22 -17.06
C SER A 119 -6.30 4.64 -17.48
N ARG A 120 -6.55 4.87 -18.75
CA ARG A 120 -6.92 6.18 -19.24
C ARG A 120 -8.26 6.64 -18.70
N ALA A 121 -9.17 5.70 -18.49
CA ALA A 121 -10.50 6.04 -18.01
C ALA A 121 -10.50 6.46 -16.55
N SER A 122 -9.72 5.81 -15.72
CA SER A 122 -9.75 6.04 -14.27
C SER A 122 -8.49 6.70 -13.74
N ASN A 123 -7.45 6.80 -14.56
CA ASN A 123 -6.17 7.38 -14.17
C ASN A 123 -5.60 6.69 -12.91
N HIS A 124 -5.65 5.36 -12.91
CA HIS A 124 -5.18 4.57 -11.78
C HIS A 124 -4.12 3.57 -12.19
N TYR A 125 -3.17 3.35 -11.29
CA TYR A 125 -2.29 2.19 -11.38
C TYR A 125 -3.10 0.93 -11.06
N HIS A 126 -2.80 -0.15 -11.74
CA HIS A 126 -3.44 -1.45 -11.49
C HIS A 126 -2.38 -2.41 -10.98
N TYR A 127 -2.56 -2.87 -9.75
CA TYR A 127 -1.64 -3.82 -9.13
C TYR A 127 -2.37 -5.13 -8.87
N ASN A 128 -1.88 -6.21 -9.46
CA ASN A 128 -2.46 -7.54 -9.25
C ASN A 128 -1.75 -8.20 -8.08
N TYR A 129 -2.34 -8.09 -6.90
CA TYR A 129 -1.68 -8.60 -5.70
C TYR A 129 -1.63 -10.13 -5.67
N ALA A 130 -2.57 -10.81 -6.31
CA ALA A 130 -2.53 -12.27 -6.34
C ALA A 130 -1.35 -12.79 -7.15
N LYS A 131 -0.95 -12.04 -8.19
CA LYS A 131 0.16 -12.43 -9.05
C LYS A 131 1.51 -12.08 -8.44
N TYR A 132 1.59 -10.93 -7.78
CA TYR A 132 2.88 -10.36 -7.36
C TYR A 132 3.10 -10.35 -5.86
N ASN A 133 2.13 -10.82 -5.04
CA ASN A 133 2.20 -10.61 -3.61
C ASN A 133 3.46 -11.19 -2.97
N HIS A 134 3.90 -12.35 -3.43
CA HIS A 134 5.05 -12.96 -2.81
C HIS A 134 6.35 -12.18 -3.12
N GLN A 135 6.47 -11.64 -4.32
CA GLN A 135 7.61 -10.83 -4.68
C GLN A 135 7.65 -9.51 -3.91
N ILE A 136 6.48 -8.90 -3.74
CA ILE A 136 6.39 -7.65 -2.99
C ILE A 136 6.64 -7.89 -1.50
N ASN A 137 6.13 -8.98 -0.96
CA ASN A 137 6.41 -9.33 0.43
C ASN A 137 7.90 -9.54 0.66
N GLU A 138 8.58 -10.19 -0.27
CA GLU A 138 10.01 -10.36 -0.17
C GLU A 138 10.73 -9.01 -0.18
N LEU A 139 10.33 -8.12 -1.08
CA LEU A 139 10.92 -6.79 -1.15
C LEU A 139 10.75 -6.03 0.15
N VAL A 140 9.55 -6.09 0.73
CA VAL A 140 9.29 -5.43 1.99
C VAL A 140 10.15 -6.02 3.09
N HIS A 141 10.18 -7.36 3.20
CA HIS A 141 10.95 -8.02 4.24
C HIS A 141 12.45 -7.80 4.07
N ASP A 142 12.93 -7.89 2.84
CA ASP A 142 14.37 -7.82 2.60
C ASP A 142 14.88 -6.41 2.49
N SER A 143 14.04 -5.46 2.07
CA SER A 143 14.53 -4.11 1.80
C SER A 143 14.48 -3.20 3.01
N TRP A 144 13.43 -3.29 3.87
CA TRP A 144 13.36 -2.33 4.96
C TRP A 144 12.61 -2.79 6.21
N MET A 145 11.77 -3.81 6.11
CA MET A 145 11.06 -4.28 7.29
C MET A 145 11.90 -5.25 8.14
N ARG A 146 13.04 -5.64 7.65
CA ARG A 146 13.97 -6.49 8.37
C ARG A 146 14.55 -5.74 9.57
N GLN A 147 14.74 -6.45 10.63
CA GLN A 147 15.39 -5.89 11.82
C GLN A 147 16.85 -5.57 11.57
#